data_b5f960322cda9d745b5863baaf279f23
#
_entry.id   b5f960322cda9d745b5863baaf279f23
#
_cell.length_a   1.000
_cell.length_b   1.000
_cell.length_c   1.000
_cell.angle_alpha   90.00
_cell.angle_beta   90.00
_cell.angle_gamma   90.00
#
_symmetry.space_group_name_H-M   'P 1'
#
loop_
_entity.id
_entity.type
_entity.pdbx_description
1 polymer ?
#
loop_
_entity_poly.entity_id
_entity_poly.type
_entity_poly.pdbx_seq_one_letter_code
_entity_poly.pdbx_strand_id
1 'polypeptide(L)' 'MPGMVDNCTYNVHKQLVKRLQFVWHSDRYINDSTKSKHAKCASMWRQIVANEKKNIKLLQDAVERDRRKP' A
#
# COMPACT_ATOMS: atom_id res chain seq x y z
N MET A 1 16.39 5.13 -17.12
CA MET A 1 15.22 4.96 -18.00
C MET A 1 15.14 6.13 -18.97
N PRO A 2 15.25 5.87 -20.25
CA PRO A 2 15.40 6.95 -21.22
C PRO A 2 14.09 7.68 -21.49
N GLY A 3 13.68 8.55 -20.61
CA GLY A 3 12.65 9.55 -20.88
C GLY A 3 11.23 9.06 -21.09
N MET A 4 10.95 7.78 -20.93
CA MET A 4 9.60 7.26 -21.18
C MET A 4 8.67 7.53 -20.02
N VAL A 5 9.20 7.50 -18.81
CA VAL A 5 8.44 7.77 -17.58
C VAL A 5 9.36 8.57 -16.67
N ASP A 6 8.88 9.69 -16.13
CA ASP A 6 9.71 10.44 -15.21
C ASP A 6 9.84 9.72 -13.88
N ASN A 7 10.83 10.12 -13.08
CA ASN A 7 11.11 9.45 -11.82
C ASN A 7 9.96 9.53 -10.83
N CYS A 8 9.25 10.65 -10.82
CA CYS A 8 8.12 10.81 -9.90
C CYS A 8 7.01 9.79 -10.22
N THR A 9 6.63 9.70 -11.48
CA THR A 9 5.61 8.75 -11.93
C THR A 9 6.03 7.33 -11.64
N TYR A 10 7.28 6.99 -11.95
CA TYR A 10 7.79 5.64 -11.67
C TYR A 10 7.72 5.32 -10.18
N ASN A 11 8.15 6.26 -9.34
CA ASN A 11 8.16 6.05 -7.89
C ASN A 11 6.74 5.85 -7.34
N VAL A 12 5.78 6.61 -7.84
CA VAL A 12 4.38 6.48 -7.42
C VAL A 12 3.87 5.08 -7.75
N HIS A 13 4.06 4.62 -8.97
CA HIS A 13 3.59 3.30 -9.38
C HIS A 13 4.28 2.20 -8.58
N LYS A 14 5.58 2.31 -8.39
CA LYS A 14 6.35 1.31 -7.65
C LYS A 14 5.86 1.19 -6.20
N GLN A 15 5.68 2.32 -5.53
CA GLN A 15 5.23 2.30 -4.15
C GLN A 15 3.78 1.83 -4.03
N LEU A 16 2.94 2.20 -4.99
CA LEU A 16 1.56 1.72 -5.01
C LEU A 16 1.51 0.19 -5.06
N VAL A 17 2.29 -0.41 -5.96
CA VAL A 17 2.34 -1.87 -6.09
C VAL A 17 2.83 -2.50 -4.79
N LYS A 18 3.90 -1.96 -4.20
CA LYS A 18 4.46 -2.52 -2.96
C LYS A 18 3.46 -2.47 -1.81
N ARG A 19 2.72 -1.37 -1.68
CA ARG A 19 1.75 -1.21 -0.60
C ARG A 19 0.54 -2.09 -0.80
N LEU A 20 0.09 -2.27 -2.04
CA LEU A 20 -0.99 -3.20 -2.35
C LEU A 20 -0.58 -4.63 -2.01
N GLN A 21 0.65 -5.02 -2.33
CA GLN A 21 1.17 -6.32 -1.97
C GLN A 21 1.19 -6.53 -0.46
N PHE A 22 1.62 -5.51 0.28
CA PHE A 22 1.62 -5.59 1.74
C PHE A 22 0.21 -5.82 2.28
N VAL A 23 -0.77 -5.04 1.81
CA VAL A 23 -2.15 -5.17 2.28
C VAL A 23 -2.70 -6.56 1.94
N TRP A 24 -2.37 -7.07 0.76
CA TRP A 24 -2.79 -8.40 0.34
C TRP A 24 -2.24 -9.48 1.28
N HIS A 25 -0.98 -9.36 1.69
CA HIS A 25 -0.37 -10.34 2.59
C HIS A 25 -0.75 -10.13 4.06
N SER A 26 -1.28 -8.96 4.41
CA SER A 26 -1.56 -8.62 5.80
C SER A 26 -2.62 -9.49 6.44
N ASP A 27 -3.57 -10.01 5.66
CA ASP A 27 -4.58 -10.93 6.17
C ASP A 27 -3.92 -12.15 6.81
N ARG A 28 -2.84 -12.65 6.20
CA ARG A 28 -2.08 -13.76 6.73
C ARG A 28 -1.44 -13.42 8.07
N TYR A 29 -0.87 -12.22 8.18
CA TYR A 29 -0.24 -11.77 9.42
C TYR A 29 -1.28 -11.66 10.54
N ILE A 30 -2.45 -11.11 10.22
CA ILE A 30 -3.54 -10.98 11.19
C ILE A 30 -4.03 -12.35 11.62
N ASN A 31 -4.22 -13.26 10.68
CA ASN A 31 -4.68 -14.63 10.99
C ASN A 31 -3.67 -15.36 11.87
N ASP A 32 -2.39 -15.25 11.57
CA ASP A 32 -1.35 -15.88 12.37
C ASP A 32 -1.35 -15.35 13.80
N SER A 33 -1.49 -14.03 13.96
CA SER A 33 -1.56 -13.42 15.29
C SER A 33 -2.80 -13.88 16.07
N THR A 34 -3.93 -13.98 15.37
CA THR A 34 -5.18 -14.42 15.98
C THR A 34 -5.08 -15.87 16.44
N LYS A 35 -4.53 -16.74 15.60
CA LYS A 35 -4.36 -18.16 15.94
C LYS A 35 -3.41 -18.36 17.12
N SER A 36 -2.39 -17.52 17.22
CA SER A 36 -1.43 -17.56 18.31
C SER A 36 -1.92 -16.85 19.57
N LYS A 37 -3.13 -16.32 19.54
CA LYS A 37 -3.75 -15.58 20.65
C LYS A 37 -2.97 -14.31 21.02
N HIS A 38 -2.30 -13.70 20.05
CA HIS A 38 -1.58 -12.44 20.24
C HIS A 38 -2.49 -11.27 19.81
N ALA A 39 -3.46 -10.95 20.66
CA ALA A 39 -4.46 -9.93 20.34
C ALA A 39 -3.84 -8.57 20.07
N LYS A 40 -2.78 -8.20 20.80
CA LYS A 40 -2.10 -6.93 20.60
C LYS A 40 -1.41 -6.87 19.23
N CYS A 41 -0.82 -7.98 18.79
CA CYS A 41 -0.21 -8.03 17.47
C CYS A 41 -1.27 -7.93 16.36
N ALA A 42 -2.39 -8.63 16.52
CA ALA A 42 -3.47 -8.54 15.55
C ALA A 42 -4.00 -7.11 15.44
N SER A 43 -4.18 -6.44 16.58
CA SER A 43 -4.62 -5.05 16.60
C SER A 43 -3.61 -4.13 15.92
N MET A 44 -2.33 -4.34 16.19
CA MET A 44 -1.25 -3.59 15.54
C MET A 44 -1.30 -3.74 14.02
N TRP A 45 -1.43 -4.97 13.52
CA TRP A 45 -1.49 -5.20 12.08
C TRP A 45 -2.70 -4.51 11.44
N ARG A 46 -3.86 -4.56 12.11
CA ARG A 46 -5.06 -3.90 11.61
C ARG A 46 -4.85 -2.39 11.51
N GLN A 47 -4.18 -1.80 12.48
CA GLN A 47 -3.89 -0.38 12.48
C GLN A 47 -2.91 -0.03 11.36
N ILE A 48 -1.87 -0.82 11.18
CA ILE A 48 -0.91 -0.61 10.09
C ILE A 48 -1.62 -0.70 8.73
N VAL A 49 -2.48 -1.68 8.55
CA VAL A 49 -3.25 -1.84 7.31
C VAL A 49 -4.15 -0.63 7.07
N ALA A 50 -4.82 -0.14 8.11
CA ALA A 50 -5.67 1.04 7.96
C ALA A 50 -4.87 2.25 7.50
N ASN A 51 -3.68 2.46 8.07
CA ASN A 51 -2.79 3.55 7.66
C ASN A 51 -2.30 3.34 6.23
N GLU A 52 -1.99 2.11 5.86
CA GLU A 52 -1.52 1.79 4.52
C GLU A 52 -2.60 2.05 3.47
N LYS A 53 -3.85 1.77 3.79
CA LYS A 53 -4.97 2.06 2.89
C LYS A 53 -5.11 3.55 2.63
N LYS A 54 -4.84 4.40 3.61
CA LYS A 54 -4.80 5.84 3.42
C LYS A 54 -3.68 6.24 2.46
N ASN A 55 -2.51 5.65 2.62
CA ASN A 55 -1.37 5.90 1.75
C ASN A 55 -1.65 5.45 0.32
N ILE A 56 -2.28 4.29 0.17
CA ILE A 56 -2.69 3.78 -1.14
C ILE A 56 -3.63 4.77 -1.82
N LYS A 57 -4.58 5.32 -1.08
CA LYS A 57 -5.51 6.32 -1.62
C LYS A 57 -4.76 7.54 -2.15
N LEU A 58 -3.78 8.03 -1.40
CA LEU A 58 -2.98 9.16 -1.84
C LEU A 58 -2.24 8.84 -3.14
N LEU A 59 -1.67 7.64 -3.23
CA LEU A 59 -0.96 7.22 -4.43
C LEU A 59 -1.90 7.03 -5.61
N GLN A 60 -3.07 6.47 -5.39
CA GLN A 60 -4.09 6.32 -6.43
C GLN A 60 -4.54 7.67 -6.95
N ASP A 61 -4.72 8.64 -6.06
CA ASP A 61 -5.09 9.99 -6.45
C ASP A 61 -4.00 10.63 -7.30
N ALA A 62 -2.74 10.38 -6.98
CA ALA A 62 -1.62 10.87 -7.79
C ALA A 62 -1.61 10.25 -9.18
N VAL A 63 -1.86 8.95 -9.29
CA VAL A 63 -1.96 8.28 -10.59
C VAL A 63 -3.08 8.90 -11.41
N GLU A 64 -4.22 9.14 -10.79
CA GLU A 64 -5.38 9.71 -11.48
C GLU A 64 -5.09 11.11 -11.98
N ARG A 65 -4.40 11.95 -11.18
CA ARG A 65 -4.00 13.28 -11.61
C ARG A 65 -3.09 13.22 -12.84
N ASP A 66 -2.14 12.30 -12.83
CA ASP A 66 -1.19 12.16 -13.93
C ASP A 66 -1.89 11.72 -15.21
N ARG A 67 -2.89 10.88 -15.09
CA ARG A 67 -3.67 10.45 -16.26
C ARG A 67 -4.46 11.59 -16.88
N ARG A 68 -4.86 12.58 -16.09
CA ARG A 68 -5.67 13.71 -16.57
C ARG A 68 -4.85 14.82 -17.19
N LYS A 69 -3.54 14.79 -17.02
CA LYS A 69 -2.68 15.80 -17.62
C LYS A 69 -2.69 15.67 -19.14
N PRO A 70 -2.85 16.80 -19.84
CA PRO A 70 -2.80 16.77 -21.29
C PRO A 70 -1.42 16.43 -21.81
#